data_3ebfbc812996af844eb2911d69db7fc1
#
_entry.id   3ebfbc812996af844eb2911d69db7fc1
#
_cell.length_a   1.000
_cell.length_b   1.000
_cell.length_c   1.000
_cell.angle_alpha   90.00
_cell.angle_beta   90.00
_cell.angle_gamma   90.00
#
_symmetry.space_group_name_H-M   'P 1'
#
loop_
_entity.id
_entity.type
_entity.pdbx_description
1 polymer ?
#
loop_
_entity_poly.entity_id
_entity_poly.type
_entity_poly.pdbx_seq_one_letter_code
_entity_poly.pdbx_strand_id
1 'polypeptide(L)'
;MTVTIVETRALARAITGGVDTHADVHVAAALDPLGGLLGVQEFPAIPAGYARLLEWLGGFGTVCLVGIEGTGSYGAGLARHIAAAGIRVVEVDRS
;
A
#
# COMPACT_ATOMS: atom_id res chain seq x y z
N MET A 1 18.47 -11.14 -21.72
CA MET A 1 18.42 -12.17 -20.65
C MET A 1 18.59 -11.54 -19.27
N THR A 2 19.67 -10.81 -19.08
CA THR A 2 19.93 -10.16 -17.76
C THR A 2 18.83 -9.19 -17.34
N VAL A 3 18.29 -8.40 -18.28
CA VAL A 3 17.21 -7.44 -18.00
C VAL A 3 15.96 -8.16 -17.49
N THR A 4 15.57 -9.27 -18.11
CA THR A 4 14.40 -10.04 -17.69
C THR A 4 14.53 -10.57 -16.26
N ILE A 5 15.73 -11.03 -15.89
CA ILE A 5 16.00 -11.53 -14.53
C ILE A 5 15.87 -10.41 -13.51
N VAL A 6 16.38 -9.22 -13.81
CA VAL A 6 16.29 -8.06 -12.92
C VAL A 6 14.84 -7.63 -12.72
N GLU A 7 14.04 -7.58 -13.79
CA GLU A 7 12.62 -7.27 -13.73
C GLU A 7 11.86 -8.28 -12.86
N THR A 8 12.15 -9.57 -13.04
CA THR A 8 11.52 -10.62 -12.24
C THR A 8 11.81 -10.45 -10.76
N ARG A 9 13.04 -10.12 -10.38
CA ARG A 9 13.42 -9.89 -9.00
C ARG A 9 12.67 -8.68 -8.40
N ALA A 10 12.56 -7.60 -9.15
CA ALA A 10 11.85 -6.40 -8.70
C ALA A 10 10.37 -6.71 -8.45
N LEU A 11 9.73 -7.45 -9.37
CA LEU A 11 8.33 -7.83 -9.23
C LEU A 11 8.09 -8.85 -8.12
N ALA A 12 9.09 -9.69 -7.82
CA ALA A 12 9.00 -10.68 -6.76
C ALA A 12 9.30 -10.11 -5.37
N ARG A 13 9.85 -8.89 -5.30
CA ARG A 13 10.16 -8.25 -4.02
C ARG A 13 8.89 -8.01 -3.23
N ALA A 14 8.89 -8.42 -1.94
CA ALA A 14 7.76 -8.18 -1.04
C ALA A 14 7.69 -6.70 -0.64
N ILE A 15 6.51 -6.13 -0.75
CA ILE A 15 6.26 -4.73 -0.40
C ILE A 15 5.28 -4.67 0.77
N THR A 16 5.60 -3.84 1.73
CA THR A 16 4.69 -3.45 2.79
C THR A 16 4.23 -2.02 2.53
N GLY A 17 2.93 -1.80 2.57
CA GLY A 17 2.35 -0.46 2.54
C GLY A 17 2.06 0.04 3.94
N GLY A 18 2.27 1.33 4.18
CA GLY A 18 1.81 2.01 5.39
C GLY A 18 0.95 3.18 4.98
N VAL A 19 -0.25 3.33 5.54
CA VAL A 19 -1.17 4.40 5.13
C VAL A 19 -1.65 5.20 6.34
N ASP A 20 -1.42 6.50 6.27
CA ASP A 20 -1.98 7.47 7.20
C ASP A 20 -3.24 8.03 6.56
N THR A 21 -4.39 7.84 7.22
CA THR A 21 -5.69 8.20 6.64
C THR A 21 -6.21 9.53 7.19
N HIS A 22 -6.79 10.30 6.27
CA HIS A 22 -7.44 11.57 6.56
C HIS A 22 -8.79 11.61 5.83
N ALA A 23 -9.62 12.60 6.14
CA ALA A 23 -10.98 12.69 5.58
C ALA A 23 -10.99 12.75 4.05
N ASP A 24 -10.10 13.53 3.44
CA ASP A 24 -10.10 13.80 2.01
C ASP A 24 -8.95 13.14 1.26
N VAL A 25 -7.89 12.75 1.96
CA VAL A 25 -6.68 12.24 1.34
C VAL A 25 -6.05 11.17 2.23
N HIS A 26 -5.49 10.14 1.60
CA HIS A 26 -4.66 9.16 2.28
C HIS A 26 -3.22 9.30 1.82
N VAL A 27 -2.28 9.22 2.75
CA VAL A 27 -0.85 9.29 2.47
C VAL A 27 -0.27 7.89 2.62
N ALA A 28 0.24 7.34 1.52
CA ALA A 28 0.78 5.98 1.49
C ALA A 28 2.31 6.00 1.40
N ALA A 29 2.93 5.10 2.14
CA ALA A 29 4.37 4.82 2.06
C ALA A 29 4.57 3.40 1.56
N ALA A 30 5.51 3.20 0.64
CA ALA A 30 5.94 1.88 0.19
C ALA A 30 7.26 1.52 0.85
N LEU A 31 7.32 0.34 1.47
CA LEU A 31 8.49 -0.14 2.19
C LEU A 31 9.00 -1.44 1.57
N ASP A 32 10.32 -1.58 1.49
CA ASP A 32 10.95 -2.81 1.03
C ASP A 32 10.97 -3.88 2.15
N PRO A 33 11.46 -5.11 1.88
CA PRO A 33 11.45 -6.18 2.89
C PRO A 33 12.26 -5.88 4.15
N LEU A 34 13.21 -4.95 4.08
CA LEU A 34 14.02 -4.55 5.24
C LEU A 34 13.48 -3.32 5.96
N GLY A 35 12.31 -2.83 5.53
CA GLY A 35 11.69 -1.63 6.10
C GLY A 35 12.21 -0.32 5.50
N GLY A 36 13.00 -0.39 4.44
CA GLY A 36 13.49 0.81 3.76
C GLY A 36 12.38 1.51 2.98
N LEU A 37 12.34 2.84 3.08
CA LEU A 37 11.33 3.65 2.40
C LEU A 37 11.63 3.75 0.90
N LEU A 38 10.69 3.31 0.07
CA LEU A 38 10.80 3.35 -1.39
C LEU A 38 10.10 4.58 -1.99
N GLY A 39 9.06 5.06 -1.36
CA GLY A 39 8.33 6.22 -1.83
C GLY A 39 7.15 6.56 -0.94
N VAL A 40 6.67 7.79 -1.09
CA VAL A 40 5.48 8.30 -0.40
C VAL A 40 4.64 9.04 -1.42
N GLN A 41 3.33 8.83 -1.40
CA GLN A 41 2.42 9.53 -2.31
C GLN A 41 1.04 9.70 -1.68
N GLU A 42 0.36 10.78 -2.04
CA GLU A 42 -0.99 11.07 -1.62
C GLU A 42 -2.00 10.57 -2.65
N PHE A 43 -3.16 10.12 -2.16
CA PHE A 43 -4.26 9.66 -3.00
C PHE A 43 -5.59 10.17 -2.43
N PRO A 44 -6.55 10.56 -3.28
CA PRO A 44 -7.85 10.97 -2.77
C PRO A 44 -8.56 9.83 -2.04
N ALA A 45 -9.26 10.15 -0.97
CA ALA A 45 -9.96 9.18 -0.11
C ALA A 45 -11.31 8.78 -0.71
N ILE A 46 -11.29 8.31 -1.95
CA ILE A 46 -12.44 7.82 -2.71
C ILE A 46 -12.05 6.51 -3.41
N PRO A 47 -13.03 5.69 -3.86
CA PRO A 47 -12.71 4.40 -4.48
C PRO A 47 -11.68 4.45 -5.61
N ALA A 48 -11.74 5.45 -6.49
CA ALA A 48 -10.76 5.62 -7.55
C ALA A 48 -9.35 5.88 -6.98
N GLY A 49 -9.26 6.61 -5.87
CA GLY A 49 -8.01 6.84 -5.16
C GLY A 49 -7.45 5.57 -4.52
N TYR A 50 -8.32 4.73 -3.96
CA TYR A 50 -7.91 3.43 -3.39
C TYR A 50 -7.30 2.54 -4.46
N ALA A 51 -7.92 2.48 -5.62
CA ALA A 51 -7.42 1.68 -6.74
C ALA A 51 -6.04 2.17 -7.19
N ARG A 52 -5.85 3.48 -7.30
CA ARG A 52 -4.56 4.05 -7.69
C ARG A 52 -3.49 3.85 -6.63
N LEU A 53 -3.86 3.93 -5.35
CA LEU A 53 -2.93 3.67 -4.24
C LEU A 53 -2.40 2.24 -4.32
N LEU A 54 -3.29 1.27 -4.51
CA LEU A 54 -2.89 -0.14 -4.60
C LEU A 54 -2.04 -0.41 -5.84
N GLU A 55 -2.39 0.19 -6.98
CA GLU A 55 -1.59 0.09 -8.21
C GLU A 55 -0.20 0.69 -8.01
N TRP A 56 -0.12 1.85 -7.36
CA TRP A 56 1.16 2.51 -7.06
C TRP A 56 2.05 1.63 -6.17
N LEU A 57 1.50 1.05 -5.10
CA LEU A 57 2.24 0.10 -4.26
C LEU A 57 2.74 -1.09 -5.08
N GLY A 58 1.90 -1.63 -5.96
CA GLY A 58 2.22 -2.76 -6.83
C GLY A 58 3.33 -2.47 -7.84
N GLY A 59 3.58 -1.19 -8.13
CA GLY A 59 4.67 -0.78 -9.00
C GLY A 59 6.05 -1.01 -8.40
N PHE A 60 6.15 -1.17 -7.08
CA PHE A 60 7.42 -1.44 -6.38
C PHE A 60 7.70 -2.94 -6.24
N GLY A 61 6.69 -3.79 -6.33
CA GLY A 61 6.81 -5.22 -6.17
C GLY A 61 5.49 -5.87 -5.80
N THR A 62 5.55 -7.03 -5.13
CA THR A 62 4.35 -7.75 -4.69
C THR A 62 3.89 -7.22 -3.33
N VAL A 63 2.70 -6.64 -3.27
CA VAL A 63 2.15 -6.10 -2.04
C VAL A 63 1.66 -7.25 -1.16
N CYS A 64 2.30 -7.45 -0.01
CA CYS A 64 2.00 -8.56 0.91
C CYS A 64 1.21 -8.13 2.13
N LEU A 65 1.37 -6.89 2.54
CA LEU A 65 0.78 -6.37 3.78
C LEU A 65 0.58 -4.87 3.65
N VAL A 66 -0.55 -4.37 4.13
CA VAL A 66 -0.78 -2.93 4.25
C VAL A 66 -1.23 -2.61 5.66
N GLY A 67 -0.46 -1.80 6.37
CA GLY A 67 -0.84 -1.26 7.67
C GLY A 67 -1.61 0.04 7.46
N ILE A 68 -2.79 0.15 8.07
CA ILE A 68 -3.66 1.31 7.90
C ILE A 68 -4.04 1.86 9.26
N GLU A 69 -3.84 3.16 9.47
CA GLU A 69 -4.39 3.86 10.62
C GLU A 69 -5.86 4.19 10.37
N GLY A 70 -6.66 4.18 11.41
CA GLY A 70 -8.04 4.65 11.34
C GLY A 70 -8.99 3.77 10.55
N THR A 71 -8.84 2.42 10.61
CA THR A 71 -9.74 1.50 9.92
C THR A 71 -11.19 1.58 10.41
N GLY A 72 -11.41 2.14 11.60
CA GLY A 72 -12.75 2.37 12.15
C GLY A 72 -13.35 3.71 11.73
N SER A 73 -12.64 4.50 10.97
CA SER A 73 -13.10 5.82 10.53
C SER A 73 -12.74 6.07 9.06
N TYR A 74 -11.81 7.00 8.77
CA TYR A 74 -11.47 7.38 7.39
C TYR A 74 -10.83 6.26 6.60
N GLY A 75 -10.19 5.29 7.25
CA GLY A 75 -9.53 4.17 6.58
C GLY A 75 -10.42 2.98 6.27
N ALA A 76 -11.70 2.99 6.69
CA ALA A 76 -12.58 1.83 6.55
C ALA A 76 -12.79 1.41 5.09
N GLY A 77 -13.03 2.37 4.20
CA GLY A 77 -13.24 2.10 2.78
C GLY A 77 -11.99 1.55 2.11
N LEU A 78 -10.84 2.14 2.40
CA LEU A 78 -9.55 1.66 1.88
C LEU A 78 -9.25 0.25 2.37
N ALA A 79 -9.47 -0.02 3.66
CA ALA A 79 -9.23 -1.34 4.24
C ALA A 79 -10.05 -2.42 3.53
N ARG A 80 -11.34 -2.16 3.29
CA ARG A 80 -12.20 -3.08 2.55
C ARG A 80 -11.72 -3.31 1.12
N HIS A 81 -11.29 -2.25 0.45
CA HIS A 81 -10.80 -2.32 -0.93
C HIS A 81 -9.54 -3.21 -1.01
N ILE A 82 -8.60 -3.00 -0.12
CA ILE A 82 -7.34 -3.76 -0.11
C ILE A 82 -7.59 -5.22 0.28
N ALA A 83 -8.43 -5.46 1.29
CA ALA A 83 -8.79 -6.82 1.70
C ALA A 83 -9.50 -7.58 0.57
N ALA A 84 -10.37 -6.90 -0.19
CA ALA A 84 -11.06 -7.50 -1.34
C ALA A 84 -10.09 -7.89 -2.46
N ALA A 85 -8.94 -7.26 -2.54
CA ALA A 85 -7.88 -7.62 -3.49
C ALA A 85 -7.02 -8.80 -2.99
N GLY A 86 -7.36 -9.40 -1.85
CA GLY A 86 -6.64 -10.54 -1.29
C GLY A 86 -5.37 -10.19 -0.53
N ILE A 87 -5.18 -8.92 -0.18
CA ILE A 87 -4.01 -8.44 0.52
C ILE A 87 -4.33 -8.31 2.01
N ARG A 88 -3.40 -8.75 2.85
CA ARG A 88 -3.53 -8.66 4.30
C ARG A 88 -3.52 -7.21 4.75
N VAL A 89 -4.51 -6.82 5.54
CA VAL A 89 -4.63 -5.50 6.16
C VAL A 89 -4.40 -5.64 7.65
N VAL A 90 -3.59 -4.75 8.20
CA VAL A 90 -3.34 -4.66 9.64
C VAL A 90 -3.70 -3.25 10.09
N GLU A 91 -4.49 -3.16 11.14
CA GLU A 91 -4.77 -1.88 11.76
C GLU A 91 -3.57 -1.43 12.59
N VAL A 92 -3.15 -0.20 12.36
CA VAL A 92 -2.05 0.41 13.11
C VAL A 92 -2.66 1.43 14.07
N ASP A 93 -2.42 1.23 15.36
CA ASP A 93 -2.91 2.15 16.37
C ASP A 93 -2.09 3.42 16.37
N ARG A 94 -2.81 4.54 16.44
CA ARG A 94 -2.19 5.84 16.62
C ARG A 94 -2.01 6.08 18.11
N SER A 95 -0.78 6.16 18.54
CA SER A 95 -0.48 6.38 19.97
C SER A 95 -0.53 7.83 20.39
#